data_ddda04c1e970c7ec51176aaab504b8b7
#
_entry.id   ddda04c1e970c7ec51176aaab504b8b7
#
_cell.length_a   1.000
_cell.length_b   1.000
_cell.length_c   1.000
_cell.angle_alpha   90.00
_cell.angle_beta   90.00
_cell.angle_gamma   90.00
#
_symmetry.space_group_name_H-M   'P 1'
#
loop_
_entity.id
_entity.type
_entity.pdbx_description
1 polymer ?
#
loop_
_entity_poly.entity_id
_entity_poly.type
_entity_poly.pdbx_seq_one_letter_code
_entity_poly.pdbx_strand_id
1 'polypeptide(L)'
;MRNMPLAALGICTLIALPSQAADWSDTSFGYRYGTSFQEPANPDSMAKNIFNLTHVSGYSLGGNFFSVDMLTSSSTDPSNNSGTTPAFPKQGAHEVYVSYKHSLNLGKVFNTKIDFGPVRGMDFTFGFDYAAKNTTFAPAVYKLMAGPQFSFKVPGFFNVALLYYKEKNHNAFGGFSSSKGGTTDVIFDPTYQVAAAWGIPLPLGKVNTSIKGFATFTGAKGKDGSAVDTKLETLLRAYWMFDVSPLLGTKKGTWQIGPGFEYWDNKFGDPTYATKADATASGTGGGVNPKTTCVMAALEIHF
;
A
#
# COMPACT_ATOMS: atom_id res chain seq x y z
N MET A 1 -40.67 -17.46 -26.56
CA MET A 1 -40.74 -16.84 -25.24
C MET A 1 -39.90 -17.72 -24.31
N ARG A 2 -38.70 -17.32 -23.99
CA ARG A 2 -37.75 -18.11 -23.15
C ARG A 2 -37.92 -17.67 -21.70
N ASN A 3 -38.26 -18.59 -20.84
CA ASN A 3 -38.38 -18.39 -19.40
C ASN A 3 -37.02 -18.03 -18.81
N MET A 4 -36.85 -16.82 -18.31
CA MET A 4 -35.72 -16.43 -17.46
C MET A 4 -35.99 -16.98 -16.04
N PRO A 5 -35.04 -17.64 -15.40
CA PRO A 5 -35.24 -18.14 -14.04
C PRO A 5 -35.19 -16.97 -13.02
N LEU A 6 -36.18 -16.97 -12.14
CA LEU A 6 -36.38 -16.04 -11.00
C LEU A 6 -35.34 -16.19 -9.87
N ALA A 7 -34.13 -16.70 -10.15
CA ALA A 7 -33.12 -16.95 -9.12
C ALA A 7 -32.22 -15.76 -8.81
N ALA A 8 -32.29 -14.64 -9.55
CA ALA A 8 -31.39 -13.49 -9.38
C ALA A 8 -31.89 -12.43 -8.38
N LEU A 9 -33.13 -12.54 -7.85
CA LEU A 9 -33.68 -11.50 -6.96
C LEU A 9 -33.48 -11.78 -5.46
N GLY A 10 -32.94 -12.93 -5.09
CA GLY A 10 -32.82 -13.36 -3.68
C GLY A 10 -31.53 -12.89 -2.96
N ILE A 11 -30.52 -12.36 -3.65
CA ILE A 11 -29.22 -12.07 -3.04
C ILE A 11 -29.09 -10.61 -2.58
N CYS A 12 -29.92 -9.70 -3.06
CA CYS A 12 -29.84 -8.29 -2.68
C CYS A 12 -30.52 -7.92 -1.36
N THR A 13 -31.26 -8.80 -0.73
CA THR A 13 -32.00 -8.49 0.51
C THR A 13 -31.27 -8.88 1.81
N LEU A 14 -30.11 -9.51 1.73
CA LEU A 14 -29.34 -9.93 2.92
C LEU A 14 -28.25 -8.96 3.37
N ILE A 15 -28.10 -7.79 2.73
CA ILE A 15 -27.07 -6.80 3.09
C ILE A 15 -27.66 -5.52 3.71
N ALA A 16 -28.90 -5.51 4.10
CA ALA A 16 -29.45 -4.48 4.98
C ALA A 16 -29.22 -4.86 6.46
N LEU A 17 -27.97 -5.16 6.83
CA LEU A 17 -27.57 -5.00 8.21
C LEU A 17 -27.66 -3.50 8.53
N PRO A 18 -28.25 -3.10 9.68
CA PRO A 18 -28.25 -1.71 10.05
C PRO A 18 -26.81 -1.21 9.99
N SER A 19 -26.51 -0.27 9.09
CA SER A 19 -25.24 0.41 9.08
C SER A 19 -25.14 1.14 10.40
N GLN A 20 -24.43 0.57 11.37
CA GLN A 20 -24.11 1.31 12.57
C GLN A 20 -23.28 2.50 12.10
N ALA A 21 -23.82 3.69 12.29
CA ALA A 21 -23.10 4.91 11.99
C ALA A 21 -21.75 4.85 12.73
N ALA A 22 -20.68 5.29 12.09
CA ALA A 22 -19.39 5.39 12.74
C ALA A 22 -19.51 6.33 13.95
N ASP A 23 -18.93 5.94 15.09
CA ASP A 23 -18.85 6.79 16.27
C ASP A 23 -17.99 8.05 15.99
N TRP A 24 -17.01 7.89 15.12
CA TRP A 24 -16.17 8.94 14.60
C TRP A 24 -15.63 8.58 13.22
N SER A 25 -15.31 9.59 12.42
CA SER A 25 -14.62 9.40 11.14
C SER A 25 -13.73 10.60 10.83
N ASP A 26 -12.72 10.36 10.00
CA ASP A 26 -11.87 11.38 9.39
C ASP A 26 -11.66 11.00 7.92
N THR A 27 -11.88 11.97 7.04
CA THR A 27 -11.62 11.80 5.61
C THR A 27 -10.58 12.84 5.21
N SER A 28 -9.58 12.44 4.47
CA SER A 28 -8.57 13.35 3.96
C SER A 28 -8.33 13.18 2.47
N PHE A 29 -8.09 14.29 1.81
CA PHE A 29 -7.54 14.34 0.48
C PHE A 29 -6.07 14.73 0.59
N GLY A 30 -5.17 13.94 -0.02
CA GLY A 30 -3.74 14.14 0.05
C GLY A 30 -3.12 14.36 -1.34
N TYR A 31 -1.98 15.05 -1.35
CA TYR A 31 -1.10 15.14 -2.50
C TYR A 31 0.33 14.92 -2.04
N ARG A 32 1.07 14.10 -2.79
CA ARG A 32 2.48 13.80 -2.57
C ARG A 32 3.26 13.90 -3.86
N TYR A 33 4.47 14.43 -3.79
CA TYR A 33 5.37 14.53 -4.92
C TYR A 33 6.79 14.12 -4.51
N GLY A 34 7.42 13.28 -5.31
CA GLY A 34 8.81 12.86 -5.15
C GLY A 34 9.43 12.52 -6.51
N THR A 35 10.76 12.51 -6.59
CA THR A 35 11.50 12.40 -7.86
C THR A 35 12.41 11.18 -7.97
N SER A 36 12.47 10.34 -6.92
CA SER A 36 13.44 9.25 -6.82
C SER A 36 12.77 7.89 -6.59
N PHE A 37 11.60 7.67 -7.19
CA PHE A 37 10.96 6.37 -7.18
C PHE A 37 11.67 5.43 -8.15
N GLN A 38 11.68 4.13 -7.80
CA GLN A 38 12.21 3.06 -8.64
C GLN A 38 11.13 2.02 -8.92
N GLU A 39 11.18 1.44 -10.12
CA GLU A 39 10.31 0.31 -10.51
C GLU A 39 11.18 -0.90 -10.90
N PRO A 40 10.71 -2.14 -10.66
CA PRO A 40 11.40 -3.32 -11.14
C PRO A 40 11.71 -3.25 -12.63
N ALA A 41 12.89 -3.72 -13.03
CA ALA A 41 13.37 -3.72 -14.42
C ALA A 41 13.47 -2.33 -15.09
N ASN A 42 13.35 -1.24 -14.34
CA ASN A 42 13.54 0.12 -14.84
C ASN A 42 14.83 0.72 -14.25
N PRO A 43 15.84 1.07 -15.09
CA PRO A 43 17.11 1.65 -14.61
C PRO A 43 16.97 3.09 -14.14
N ASP A 44 15.92 3.78 -14.57
CA ASP A 44 15.77 5.21 -14.36
C ASP A 44 14.93 5.51 -13.13
N SER A 45 15.34 6.51 -12.37
CA SER A 45 14.50 7.11 -11.33
C SER A 45 13.35 7.87 -12.00
N MET A 46 12.17 7.83 -11.36
CA MET A 46 11.01 8.54 -11.88
C MET A 46 10.40 9.46 -10.83
N ALA A 47 9.86 10.58 -11.31
CA ALA A 47 9.01 11.42 -10.50
C ALA A 47 7.58 10.87 -10.50
N LYS A 48 6.91 10.95 -9.33
CA LYS A 48 5.49 10.61 -9.21
C LYS A 48 4.72 11.74 -8.53
N ASN A 49 3.58 12.08 -9.13
CA ASN A 49 2.51 12.81 -8.46
C ASN A 49 1.52 11.77 -7.92
N ILE A 50 1.17 11.87 -6.66
CA ILE A 50 0.31 10.90 -5.98
C ILE A 50 -0.83 11.66 -5.32
N PHE A 51 -2.03 11.55 -5.87
CA PHE A 51 -3.27 12.01 -5.25
C PHE A 51 -3.81 10.88 -4.37
N ASN A 52 -4.18 11.22 -3.17
CA ASN A 52 -4.63 10.26 -2.17
C ASN A 52 -6.00 10.66 -1.63
N LEU A 53 -6.89 9.68 -1.48
CA LEU A 53 -8.10 9.78 -0.67
C LEU A 53 -7.99 8.75 0.44
N THR A 54 -8.06 9.18 1.69
CA THR A 54 -8.06 8.30 2.86
C THR A 54 -9.30 8.54 3.69
N HIS A 55 -9.94 7.45 4.12
CA HIS A 55 -11.02 7.47 5.10
C HIS A 55 -10.71 6.51 6.24
N VAL A 56 -10.80 7.01 7.46
CA VAL A 56 -10.72 6.20 8.67
C VAL A 56 -11.99 6.40 9.48
N SER A 57 -12.49 5.35 10.08
CA SER A 57 -13.67 5.41 10.93
C SER A 57 -13.59 4.38 12.04
N GLY A 58 -14.20 4.72 13.19
CA GLY A 58 -14.34 3.81 14.30
C GLY A 58 -15.81 3.63 14.69
N TYR A 59 -16.14 2.46 15.16
CA TYR A 59 -17.43 2.08 15.68
C TYR A 59 -17.27 1.26 16.95
N SER A 60 -18.39 0.90 17.60
CA SER A 60 -18.37 0.25 18.93
C SER A 60 -17.45 -0.97 19.05
N LEU A 61 -17.31 -1.80 18.01
CA LEU A 61 -16.53 -3.04 18.03
C LEU A 61 -15.18 -2.95 17.29
N GLY A 62 -14.87 -1.84 16.59
CA GLY A 62 -13.64 -1.80 15.81
C GLY A 62 -13.49 -0.55 14.96
N GLY A 63 -12.82 -0.69 13.81
CA GLY A 63 -12.59 0.42 12.90
C GLY A 63 -12.28 -0.02 11.48
N ASN A 64 -12.36 0.95 10.58
CA ASN A 64 -12.08 0.79 9.16
C ASN A 64 -10.97 1.74 8.73
N PHE A 65 -10.17 1.29 7.81
CA PHE A 65 -9.24 2.10 7.04
C PHE A 65 -9.49 1.84 5.56
N PHE A 66 -9.65 2.89 4.79
CA PHE A 66 -9.75 2.84 3.33
C PHE A 66 -8.85 3.91 2.74
N SER A 67 -8.08 3.57 1.72
CA SER A 67 -7.20 4.51 1.02
C SER A 67 -7.13 4.20 -0.46
N VAL A 68 -7.12 5.24 -1.29
CA VAL A 68 -6.87 5.16 -2.72
C VAL A 68 -5.74 6.10 -3.07
N ASP A 69 -4.65 5.57 -3.62
CA ASP A 69 -3.59 6.36 -4.25
C ASP A 69 -3.80 6.34 -5.78
N MET A 70 -3.86 7.50 -6.40
CA MET A 70 -3.85 7.69 -7.85
C MET A 70 -2.51 8.31 -8.22
N LEU A 71 -1.67 7.54 -8.91
CA LEU A 71 -0.30 7.92 -9.21
C LEU A 71 -0.15 8.25 -10.69
N THR A 72 0.60 9.31 -10.97
CA THR A 72 1.03 9.66 -12.33
C THR A 72 2.54 9.79 -12.33
N SER A 73 3.22 8.96 -13.15
CA SER A 73 4.66 8.94 -13.26
C SER A 73 5.18 9.87 -14.36
N SER A 74 6.47 10.25 -14.26
CA SER A 74 7.18 10.92 -15.35
C SER A 74 7.37 10.01 -16.58
N SER A 75 7.81 10.58 -17.69
CA SER A 75 8.02 9.88 -18.96
C SER A 75 9.11 8.80 -18.95
N THR A 76 9.85 8.67 -17.88
CA THR A 76 10.77 7.56 -17.64
C THR A 76 10.08 6.27 -17.19
N ASP A 77 8.78 6.30 -16.95
CA ASP A 77 7.95 5.16 -16.64
C ASP A 77 6.82 5.03 -17.70
N PRO A 78 6.65 3.88 -18.37
CA PRO A 78 7.48 2.69 -18.32
C PRO A 78 8.86 2.90 -18.98
N SER A 79 9.85 2.05 -18.59
CA SER A 79 11.18 2.11 -19.17
C SER A 79 11.15 1.89 -20.67
N ASN A 80 11.72 2.82 -21.43
CA ASN A 80 11.90 2.69 -22.88
C ASN A 80 13.28 2.16 -23.27
N ASN A 81 14.08 1.71 -22.31
CA ASN A 81 15.47 1.31 -22.52
C ASN A 81 15.67 -0.05 -23.19
N SER A 82 14.65 -0.76 -23.58
CA SER A 82 14.79 -1.89 -24.50
C SER A 82 14.93 -1.34 -25.92
N GLY A 83 16.17 -1.06 -26.35
CA GLY A 83 16.55 -0.41 -27.60
C GLY A 83 16.08 -1.05 -28.91
N THR A 84 14.98 -1.77 -28.96
CA THR A 84 14.54 -2.49 -30.13
C THR A 84 13.05 -2.33 -30.47
N THR A 85 12.25 -1.67 -29.65
CA THR A 85 10.85 -1.44 -30.01
C THR A 85 10.35 -0.14 -29.40
N PRO A 86 9.83 0.82 -30.21
CA PRO A 86 9.16 2.01 -29.72
C PRO A 86 7.74 1.66 -29.22
N ALA A 87 7.60 0.57 -28.47
CA ALA A 87 6.29 0.04 -28.09
C ALA A 87 5.61 0.86 -26.97
N PHE A 88 6.36 1.79 -26.35
CA PHE A 88 5.81 2.59 -25.25
C PHE A 88 6.06 4.07 -25.51
N PRO A 89 5.02 4.86 -25.72
CA PRO A 89 5.20 6.31 -25.76
C PRO A 89 5.78 6.80 -24.43
N LYS A 90 6.76 7.70 -24.48
CA LYS A 90 7.34 8.39 -23.31
C LYS A 90 6.30 9.35 -22.70
N GLN A 91 5.21 8.82 -22.17
CA GLN A 91 4.08 9.62 -21.69
C GLN A 91 3.89 9.53 -20.17
N GLY A 92 4.72 8.73 -19.52
CA GLY A 92 4.48 8.35 -18.12
C GLY A 92 3.44 7.24 -18.00
N ALA A 93 3.14 6.86 -16.77
CA ALA A 93 2.14 5.85 -16.46
C ALA A 93 1.14 6.39 -15.44
N HIS A 94 -0.07 5.82 -15.47
CA HIS A 94 -1.07 6.01 -14.45
C HIS A 94 -1.24 4.71 -13.66
N GLU A 95 -1.32 4.82 -12.35
CA GLU A 95 -1.49 3.69 -11.45
C GLU A 95 -2.55 4.02 -10.41
N VAL A 96 -3.35 3.05 -10.04
CA VAL A 96 -4.25 3.14 -8.90
C VAL A 96 -3.85 2.07 -7.90
N TYR A 97 -3.81 2.44 -6.61
CA TYR A 97 -3.59 1.53 -5.49
C TYR A 97 -4.68 1.74 -4.46
N VAL A 98 -5.44 0.70 -4.20
CA VAL A 98 -6.54 0.68 -3.22
C VAL A 98 -6.13 -0.19 -2.06
N SER A 99 -6.33 0.28 -0.83
CA SER A 99 -6.15 -0.50 0.38
C SER A 99 -7.38 -0.39 1.27
N TYR A 100 -7.87 -1.52 1.74
CA TYR A 100 -8.92 -1.58 2.75
C TYR A 100 -8.50 -2.51 3.88
N LYS A 101 -8.68 -2.05 5.11
CA LYS A 101 -8.46 -2.86 6.32
C LYS A 101 -9.59 -2.64 7.30
N HIS A 102 -10.06 -3.73 7.87
CA HIS A 102 -11.03 -3.75 8.95
C HIS A 102 -10.37 -4.35 10.19
N SER A 103 -10.58 -3.75 11.35
CA SER A 103 -10.07 -4.23 12.62
C SER A 103 -11.21 -4.42 13.62
N LEU A 104 -11.32 -5.64 14.16
CA LEU A 104 -12.27 -5.98 15.23
C LEU A 104 -11.51 -5.98 16.56
N ASN A 105 -11.91 -5.12 17.49
CA ASN A 105 -11.29 -5.06 18.81
C ASN A 105 -11.76 -6.23 19.67
N LEU A 106 -10.86 -7.17 19.94
CA LEU A 106 -11.18 -8.40 20.63
C LEU A 106 -11.61 -8.15 22.09
N GLY A 107 -11.07 -7.12 22.73
CA GLY A 107 -11.50 -6.73 24.06
C GLY A 107 -12.97 -6.32 24.10
N LYS A 108 -13.43 -5.57 23.09
CA LYS A 108 -14.83 -5.16 22.98
C LYS A 108 -15.73 -6.29 22.53
N VAL A 109 -15.30 -7.10 21.57
CA VAL A 109 -16.06 -8.26 21.09
C VAL A 109 -16.35 -9.28 22.19
N PHE A 110 -15.33 -9.57 23.04
CA PHE A 110 -15.44 -10.54 24.12
C PHE A 110 -15.76 -9.93 25.48
N ASN A 111 -16.03 -8.61 25.52
CA ASN A 111 -16.28 -7.85 26.74
C ASN A 111 -15.21 -8.10 27.81
N THR A 112 -13.94 -8.06 27.43
CA THR A 112 -12.80 -8.30 28.30
C THR A 112 -11.75 -7.22 28.13
N LYS A 113 -11.02 -6.91 29.20
CA LYS A 113 -9.92 -5.94 29.12
C LYS A 113 -8.66 -6.65 28.64
N ILE A 114 -8.14 -6.23 27.48
CA ILE A 114 -6.84 -6.65 26.97
C ILE A 114 -5.88 -5.47 27.15
N ASP A 115 -5.10 -5.52 28.24
CA ASP A 115 -4.16 -4.47 28.64
C ASP A 115 -3.03 -5.14 29.43
N PHE A 116 -1.82 -5.24 28.83
CA PHE A 116 -0.67 -5.86 29.48
C PHE A 116 0.64 -5.21 29.00
N GLY A 117 1.52 -4.87 29.93
CA GLY A 117 2.77 -4.19 29.61
C GLY A 117 2.56 -2.94 28.77
N PRO A 118 3.23 -2.79 27.62
CA PRO A 118 3.06 -1.66 26.69
C PRO A 118 1.82 -1.78 25.79
N VAL A 119 1.14 -2.93 25.75
CA VAL A 119 -0.03 -3.19 24.91
C VAL A 119 -1.29 -2.67 25.61
N ARG A 120 -2.09 -1.87 24.88
CA ARG A 120 -3.39 -1.34 25.35
C ARG A 120 -4.60 -2.04 24.75
N GLY A 121 -4.40 -2.90 23.75
CA GLY A 121 -5.49 -3.62 23.09
C GLY A 121 -4.98 -4.59 22.04
N MET A 122 -5.84 -5.50 21.67
CA MET A 122 -5.62 -6.48 20.61
C MET A 122 -6.83 -6.52 19.69
N ASP A 123 -6.57 -6.50 18.40
CA ASP A 123 -7.57 -6.56 17.36
C ASP A 123 -7.34 -7.79 16.48
N PHE A 124 -8.39 -8.25 15.79
CA PHE A 124 -8.25 -9.10 14.61
C PHE A 124 -8.45 -8.22 13.37
N THR A 125 -7.40 -8.10 12.58
CA THR A 125 -7.40 -7.27 11.37
C THR A 125 -7.45 -8.13 10.12
N PHE A 126 -8.26 -7.73 9.15
CA PHE A 126 -8.31 -8.35 7.82
C PHE A 126 -8.55 -7.27 6.75
N GLY A 127 -8.16 -7.57 5.53
CA GLY A 127 -8.32 -6.61 4.44
C GLY A 127 -7.75 -7.09 3.13
N PHE A 128 -7.72 -6.17 2.18
CA PHE A 128 -7.19 -6.41 0.86
C PHE A 128 -6.47 -5.16 0.34
N ASP A 129 -5.53 -5.40 -0.60
CA ASP A 129 -5.02 -4.36 -1.47
C ASP A 129 -5.31 -4.75 -2.93
N TYR A 130 -5.52 -3.75 -3.77
CA TYR A 130 -5.64 -3.87 -5.21
C TYR A 130 -4.79 -2.80 -5.87
N ALA A 131 -4.04 -3.15 -6.90
CA ALA A 131 -3.33 -2.18 -7.74
C ALA A 131 -3.44 -2.54 -9.20
N ALA A 132 -3.46 -1.52 -10.06
CA ALA A 132 -3.39 -1.66 -11.51
C ALA A 132 -2.66 -0.47 -12.12
N LYS A 133 -1.93 -0.71 -13.21
CA LYS A 133 -1.12 0.28 -13.92
C LYS A 133 -1.37 0.18 -15.42
N ASN A 134 -1.51 1.32 -16.10
CA ASN A 134 -1.84 1.40 -17.53
C ASN A 134 -0.63 1.26 -18.47
N THR A 135 0.28 0.36 -18.18
CA THR A 135 1.41 0.04 -19.04
C THR A 135 1.08 -1.14 -19.95
N THR A 136 1.87 -1.37 -21.00
CA THR A 136 1.63 -2.49 -21.96
C THR A 136 1.79 -3.86 -21.29
N PHE A 137 2.59 -3.97 -20.24
CA PHE A 137 2.66 -5.17 -19.41
C PHE A 137 1.54 -5.26 -18.38
N ALA A 138 0.68 -4.22 -18.31
CA ALA A 138 -0.58 -4.21 -17.58
C ALA A 138 -0.50 -4.90 -16.20
N PRO A 139 0.40 -4.51 -15.30
CA PRO A 139 0.50 -5.15 -14.00
C PRO A 139 -0.77 -4.92 -13.22
N ALA A 140 -1.26 -5.98 -12.59
CA ALA A 140 -2.37 -5.94 -11.65
C ALA A 140 -2.05 -6.82 -10.46
N VAL A 141 -2.37 -6.34 -9.26
CA VAL A 141 -2.01 -6.98 -7.98
C VAL A 141 -3.25 -7.09 -7.12
N TYR A 142 -3.45 -8.26 -6.54
CA TYR A 142 -4.48 -8.53 -5.54
C TYR A 142 -3.82 -9.14 -4.31
N LYS A 143 -4.05 -8.54 -3.15
CA LYS A 143 -3.51 -8.99 -1.88
C LYS A 143 -4.65 -9.23 -0.90
N LEU A 144 -4.58 -10.33 -0.16
CA LEU A 144 -5.47 -10.61 0.97
C LEU A 144 -4.62 -10.79 2.21
N MET A 145 -5.07 -10.24 3.32
CA MET A 145 -4.37 -10.30 4.60
C MET A 145 -5.33 -10.44 5.78
N ALA A 146 -4.92 -11.22 6.77
CA ALA A 146 -5.67 -11.34 8.02
C ALA A 146 -4.77 -11.79 9.17
N GLY A 147 -5.01 -11.30 10.39
CA GLY A 147 -4.28 -11.73 11.57
C GLY A 147 -4.44 -10.82 12.78
N PRO A 148 -3.75 -11.15 13.87
CA PRO A 148 -3.76 -10.34 15.09
C PRO A 148 -3.01 -9.01 14.89
N GLN A 149 -3.53 -7.97 15.53
CA GLN A 149 -2.92 -6.64 15.62
C GLN A 149 -2.87 -6.21 17.09
N PHE A 150 -1.75 -5.65 17.49
CA PHE A 150 -1.54 -5.11 18.83
C PHE A 150 -1.47 -3.58 18.76
N SER A 151 -2.23 -2.93 19.64
CA SER A 151 -2.22 -1.48 19.82
C SER A 151 -1.40 -1.12 21.05
N PHE A 152 -0.48 -0.16 20.93
CA PHE A 152 0.46 0.21 21.99
C PHE A 152 0.06 1.51 22.71
N LYS A 153 0.51 1.63 23.96
CA LYS A 153 0.31 2.80 24.85
C LYS A 153 1.25 3.95 24.44
N VAL A 154 0.86 4.71 23.43
CA VAL A 154 1.57 5.92 22.98
C VAL A 154 0.57 7.07 22.80
N PRO A 155 1.00 8.34 22.83
CA PRO A 155 0.18 9.45 22.36
C PRO A 155 -0.21 9.19 20.90
N GLY A 156 -1.50 9.39 20.55
CA GLY A 156 -2.02 9.01 19.25
C GLY A 156 -2.18 7.49 19.11
N PHE A 157 -1.56 6.91 18.08
CA PHE A 157 -1.58 5.46 17.89
C PHE A 157 -0.26 4.90 17.35
N PHE A 158 0.04 3.68 17.76
CA PHE A 158 1.05 2.81 17.19
C PHE A 158 0.52 1.38 17.25
N ASN A 159 0.35 0.76 16.08
CA ASN A 159 -0.19 -0.58 15.92
C ASN A 159 0.83 -1.46 15.21
N VAL A 160 0.92 -2.72 15.61
CA VAL A 160 1.72 -3.74 14.92
C VAL A 160 0.86 -4.97 14.70
N ALA A 161 0.79 -5.43 13.45
CA ALA A 161 0.04 -6.63 13.07
C ALA A 161 0.98 -7.72 12.56
N LEU A 162 0.62 -8.97 12.85
CA LEU A 162 1.21 -10.16 12.23
C LEU A 162 0.12 -10.82 11.38
N LEU A 163 0.28 -10.76 10.07
CA LEU A 163 -0.75 -11.12 9.11
C LEU A 163 -0.35 -12.35 8.32
N TYR A 164 -1.27 -13.28 8.13
CA TYR A 164 -1.26 -14.19 6.99
C TYR A 164 -1.43 -13.35 5.74
N TYR A 165 -0.64 -13.63 4.71
CA TYR A 165 -0.60 -12.82 3.49
C TYR A 165 -0.66 -13.73 2.26
N LYS A 166 -1.53 -13.37 1.31
CA LYS A 166 -1.69 -14.05 0.03
C LYS A 166 -1.78 -13.02 -1.09
N GLU A 167 -1.06 -13.27 -2.17
CA GLU A 167 -0.98 -12.37 -3.32
C GLU A 167 -1.21 -13.11 -4.63
N LYS A 168 -1.87 -12.43 -5.57
CA LYS A 168 -1.95 -12.80 -6.98
C LYS A 168 -1.54 -11.59 -7.83
N ASN A 169 -0.66 -11.81 -8.79
CA ASN A 169 -0.22 -10.78 -9.73
C ASN A 169 -0.52 -11.20 -11.16
N HIS A 170 -0.71 -10.19 -12.00
CA HIS A 170 -0.68 -10.29 -13.45
C HIS A 170 0.42 -9.37 -13.99
N ASN A 171 1.20 -9.86 -14.95
CA ASN A 171 2.17 -9.06 -15.71
C ASN A 171 2.34 -9.67 -17.10
N ALA A 172 1.94 -8.96 -18.15
CA ALA A 172 1.98 -9.46 -19.52
C ALA A 172 3.38 -9.85 -20.02
N PHE A 173 4.45 -9.38 -19.37
CA PHE A 173 5.83 -9.80 -19.67
C PHE A 173 6.31 -11.05 -18.92
N GLY A 174 5.59 -11.49 -17.92
CA GLY A 174 5.99 -12.70 -17.16
C GLY A 174 6.17 -13.94 -18.02
N GLY A 175 5.45 -14.05 -19.13
CA GLY A 175 5.55 -15.16 -20.08
C GLY A 175 6.83 -15.22 -20.92
N PHE A 176 7.68 -14.20 -20.94
CA PHE A 176 8.94 -14.21 -21.70
C PHE A 176 9.97 -15.22 -21.20
N SER A 177 9.85 -15.71 -20.00
CA SER A 177 10.66 -16.78 -19.43
C SER A 177 10.02 -18.17 -19.59
N SER A 178 9.21 -18.39 -20.61
CA SER A 178 8.51 -19.68 -20.81
C SER A 178 9.43 -20.90 -20.78
N SER A 179 10.67 -20.79 -21.29
CA SER A 179 11.70 -21.83 -21.18
C SER A 179 12.15 -22.14 -19.74
N LYS A 180 11.88 -21.23 -18.79
CA LYS A 180 12.16 -21.37 -17.35
C LYS A 180 10.89 -21.56 -16.51
N GLY A 181 9.74 -21.77 -17.15
CA GLY A 181 8.46 -21.91 -16.45
C GLY A 181 7.79 -20.58 -16.09
N GLY A 182 8.17 -19.46 -16.75
CA GLY A 182 7.54 -18.17 -16.54
C GLY A 182 6.06 -18.14 -16.97
N THR A 183 5.26 -17.31 -16.31
CA THR A 183 3.83 -17.13 -16.56
C THR A 183 3.42 -15.67 -16.39
N THR A 184 2.38 -15.25 -17.10
CA THR A 184 1.78 -13.90 -16.97
C THR A 184 0.94 -13.76 -15.71
N ASP A 185 0.37 -14.85 -15.21
CA ASP A 185 -0.46 -14.89 -14.02
C ASP A 185 0.22 -15.73 -12.93
N VAL A 186 0.50 -15.12 -11.81
CA VAL A 186 1.16 -15.75 -10.67
C VAL A 186 0.22 -15.74 -9.47
N ILE A 187 -0.03 -16.92 -8.91
CA ILE A 187 -0.62 -17.08 -7.58
C ILE A 187 0.53 -17.44 -6.65
N PHE A 188 1.05 -16.46 -5.94
CA PHE A 188 2.17 -16.64 -5.03
C PHE A 188 1.84 -17.61 -3.89
N ASP A 189 2.87 -18.20 -3.30
CA ASP A 189 2.73 -18.98 -2.08
C ASP A 189 2.24 -18.09 -0.93
N PRO A 190 1.44 -18.63 -0.01
CA PRO A 190 1.11 -17.93 1.21
C PRO A 190 2.35 -17.60 2.01
N THR A 191 2.37 -16.40 2.63
CA THR A 191 3.46 -15.98 3.49
C THR A 191 2.94 -15.15 4.65
N TYR A 192 3.81 -14.57 5.44
CA TYR A 192 3.46 -13.64 6.51
C TYR A 192 3.77 -12.20 6.11
N GLN A 193 3.10 -11.27 6.76
CA GLN A 193 3.45 -9.86 6.75
C GLN A 193 3.44 -9.31 8.17
N VAL A 194 4.54 -8.69 8.59
CA VAL A 194 4.56 -7.81 9.76
C VAL A 194 4.25 -6.40 9.27
N ALA A 195 3.19 -5.80 9.80
CA ALA A 195 2.76 -4.46 9.42
C ALA A 195 2.72 -3.56 10.67
N ALA A 196 3.36 -2.40 10.60
CA ALA A 196 3.26 -1.36 11.61
C ALA A 196 2.59 -0.12 11.02
N ALA A 197 1.78 0.58 11.81
CA ALA A 197 1.20 1.87 11.45
C ALA A 197 1.21 2.80 12.67
N TRP A 198 1.47 4.07 12.44
CA TRP A 198 1.55 5.07 13.52
C TRP A 198 1.06 6.44 13.09
N GLY A 199 0.57 7.18 14.10
CA GLY A 199 0.26 8.59 14.05
C GLY A 199 0.48 9.18 15.42
N ILE A 200 1.67 9.77 15.63
CA ILE A 200 2.15 10.24 16.93
C ILE A 200 2.22 11.76 16.88
N PRO A 201 1.42 12.48 17.69
CA PRO A 201 1.54 13.92 17.82
C PRO A 201 2.91 14.28 18.43
N LEU A 202 3.57 15.25 17.84
CA LEU A 202 4.87 15.77 18.27
C LEU A 202 4.79 17.32 18.29
N PRO A 203 4.19 17.93 19.32
CA PRO A 203 4.06 19.38 19.36
C PRO A 203 5.43 20.06 19.51
N LEU A 204 5.70 21.06 18.65
CA LEU A 204 6.91 21.89 18.69
C LEU A 204 6.54 23.32 19.09
N GLY A 205 6.60 23.60 20.38
CA GLY A 205 6.19 24.88 20.93
C GLY A 205 4.71 25.17 20.63
N LYS A 206 4.44 26.20 19.81
CA LYS A 206 3.07 26.58 19.39
C LYS A 206 2.60 25.86 18.12
N VAL A 207 3.50 25.12 17.46
CA VAL A 207 3.18 24.42 16.20
C VAL A 207 2.77 23.00 16.50
N ASN A 208 1.59 22.60 16.05
CA ASN A 208 1.18 21.20 16.13
C ASN A 208 1.81 20.44 14.97
N THR A 209 2.58 19.41 15.30
CA THR A 209 3.14 18.50 14.31
C THR A 209 2.83 17.07 14.67
N SER A 210 2.97 16.15 13.72
CA SER A 210 2.84 14.72 13.93
C SER A 210 3.80 13.95 13.05
N ILE A 211 4.28 12.83 13.55
CA ILE A 211 4.96 11.82 12.74
C ILE A 211 3.97 10.71 12.47
N LYS A 212 3.66 10.47 11.19
CA LYS A 212 2.72 9.42 10.77
C LYS A 212 3.30 8.58 9.64
N GLY A 213 2.81 7.34 9.53
CA GLY A 213 3.28 6.45 8.49
C GLY A 213 2.95 5.00 8.74
N PHE A 214 3.57 4.16 7.94
CA PHE A 214 3.49 2.71 8.08
C PHE A 214 4.78 2.04 7.61
N ALA A 215 4.97 0.79 8.04
CA ALA A 215 6.00 -0.10 7.54
C ALA A 215 5.43 -1.50 7.35
N THR A 216 5.84 -2.19 6.30
CA THR A 216 5.51 -3.59 6.06
C THR A 216 6.75 -4.39 5.72
N PHE A 217 6.82 -5.59 6.29
CA PHE A 217 7.84 -6.60 6.02
C PHE A 217 7.10 -7.86 5.57
N THR A 218 7.13 -8.12 4.26
CA THR A 218 6.41 -9.27 3.66
C THR A 218 7.41 -10.36 3.33
N GLY A 219 7.21 -11.56 3.85
CA GLY A 219 8.07 -12.72 3.62
C GLY A 219 8.17 -13.09 2.15
N ALA A 220 9.20 -13.86 1.80
CA ALA A 220 9.29 -14.46 0.48
C ALA A 220 8.03 -15.30 0.19
N LYS A 221 7.57 -15.27 -1.07
CA LYS A 221 6.28 -15.81 -1.49
C LYS A 221 6.39 -16.74 -2.72
N GLY A 222 7.52 -17.44 -2.84
CA GLY A 222 7.81 -18.33 -3.96
C GLY A 222 8.42 -17.61 -5.15
N LYS A 223 8.08 -18.02 -6.36
CA LYS A 223 8.63 -17.47 -7.61
C LYS A 223 7.71 -16.44 -8.22
N ASP A 224 8.31 -15.42 -8.82
CA ASP A 224 7.63 -14.42 -9.63
C ASP A 224 7.24 -14.95 -11.04
N GLY A 225 6.62 -14.09 -11.87
CA GLY A 225 6.25 -14.42 -13.24
C GLY A 225 7.42 -14.70 -14.19
N SER A 226 8.64 -14.38 -13.79
CA SER A 226 9.88 -14.67 -14.51
C SER A 226 10.62 -15.91 -13.96
N ALA A 227 9.98 -16.65 -13.07
CA ALA A 227 10.52 -17.81 -12.36
C ALA A 227 11.71 -17.49 -11.43
N VAL A 228 11.83 -16.25 -10.96
CA VAL A 228 12.82 -15.80 -9.99
C VAL A 228 12.27 -15.93 -8.59
N ASP A 229 13.09 -16.40 -7.65
CA ASP A 229 12.70 -16.52 -6.24
C ASP A 229 12.52 -15.12 -5.62
N THR A 230 11.35 -14.89 -5.04
CA THR A 230 11.06 -13.64 -4.34
C THR A 230 11.85 -13.53 -3.03
N LYS A 231 12.07 -12.30 -2.58
CA LYS A 231 12.76 -11.96 -1.33
C LYS A 231 11.83 -11.29 -0.34
N LEU A 232 12.30 -11.13 0.89
CA LEU A 232 11.64 -10.31 1.89
C LEU A 232 11.48 -8.89 1.35
N GLU A 233 10.24 -8.46 1.14
CA GLU A 233 9.89 -7.11 0.73
C GLU A 233 9.80 -6.22 1.96
N THR A 234 10.46 -5.06 1.92
CA THR A 234 10.42 -4.05 2.97
C THR A 234 9.91 -2.74 2.42
N LEU A 235 8.78 -2.27 2.91
CA LEU A 235 8.23 -0.94 2.58
C LEU A 235 8.08 -0.12 3.85
N LEU A 236 8.69 1.06 3.87
CA LEU A 236 8.52 2.09 4.89
C LEU A 236 8.06 3.38 4.21
N ARG A 237 6.99 3.99 4.71
CA ARG A 237 6.58 5.33 4.31
C ARG A 237 6.25 6.14 5.56
N ALA A 238 6.91 7.28 5.73
CA ALA A 238 6.79 8.13 6.89
C ALA A 238 6.67 9.60 6.49
N TYR A 239 5.96 10.39 7.30
CA TYR A 239 5.73 11.80 7.10
C TYR A 239 5.91 12.55 8.41
N TRP A 240 6.52 13.72 8.35
CA TRP A 240 6.51 14.69 9.43
C TRP A 240 5.62 15.86 9.02
N MET A 241 4.40 15.90 9.54
CA MET A 241 3.36 16.83 9.12
C MET A 241 3.21 17.97 10.10
N PHE A 242 3.05 19.17 9.56
CA PHE A 242 2.85 20.43 10.27
C PHE A 242 1.43 20.93 10.02
N ASP A 243 0.70 21.22 11.08
CA ASP A 243 -0.63 21.81 11.00
C ASP A 243 -0.52 23.29 10.68
N VAL A 244 -0.82 23.66 9.44
CA VAL A 244 -0.84 25.04 8.95
C VAL A 244 -2.22 25.68 8.96
N SER A 245 -3.23 24.98 9.45
CA SER A 245 -4.61 25.47 9.55
C SER A 245 -4.74 26.82 10.24
N PRO A 246 -4.02 27.09 11.36
CA PRO A 246 -4.08 28.38 12.01
C PRO A 246 -3.60 29.55 11.14
N LEU A 247 -2.64 29.30 10.23
CA LEU A 247 -2.14 30.32 9.29
C LEU A 247 -3.16 30.63 8.20
N LEU A 248 -4.07 29.70 7.93
CA LEU A 248 -5.12 29.81 6.91
C LEU A 248 -6.48 30.22 7.51
N GLY A 249 -6.54 30.46 8.82
CA GLY A 249 -7.79 30.82 9.51
C GLY A 249 -8.84 29.69 9.51
N THR A 250 -8.42 28.42 9.36
CA THR A 250 -9.30 27.26 9.34
C THR A 250 -9.24 26.48 10.66
N LYS A 251 -10.15 25.50 10.83
CA LYS A 251 -10.17 24.64 11.99
C LYS A 251 -8.83 23.89 12.11
N LYS A 252 -8.30 23.79 13.32
CA LYS A 252 -7.08 23.05 13.63
C LYS A 252 -7.13 21.64 13.05
N GLY A 253 -6.04 21.22 12.41
CA GLY A 253 -5.90 19.90 11.82
C GLY A 253 -6.46 19.75 10.40
N THR A 254 -7.12 20.81 9.84
CA THR A 254 -7.69 20.77 8.48
C THR A 254 -6.59 20.70 7.41
N TRP A 255 -5.54 21.51 7.52
CA TRP A 255 -4.46 21.59 6.53
C TRP A 255 -3.15 21.16 7.15
N GLN A 256 -2.53 20.15 6.59
CA GLN A 256 -1.25 19.64 7.02
C GLN A 256 -0.29 19.57 5.84
N ILE A 257 0.94 20.05 6.03
CA ILE A 257 2.02 19.97 5.03
C ILE A 257 3.28 19.41 5.69
N GLY A 258 4.15 18.79 4.92
CA GLY A 258 5.42 18.33 5.47
C GLY A 258 6.26 17.50 4.52
N PRO A 259 7.50 17.16 4.93
CA PRO A 259 8.31 16.19 4.23
C PRO A 259 7.80 14.78 4.46
N GLY A 260 7.92 13.96 3.43
CA GLY A 260 7.72 12.52 3.48
C GLY A 260 8.97 11.77 3.06
N PHE A 261 9.02 10.50 3.40
CA PHE A 261 10.09 9.59 3.03
C PHE A 261 9.50 8.23 2.68
N GLU A 262 9.95 7.64 1.57
CA GLU A 262 9.67 6.26 1.20
C GLU A 262 10.96 5.49 1.02
N TYR A 263 11.02 4.33 1.68
CA TYR A 263 12.01 3.31 1.46
C TYR A 263 11.30 2.02 1.06
N TRP A 264 11.64 1.48 -0.11
CA TRP A 264 11.05 0.23 -0.58
C TRP A 264 12.15 -0.65 -1.18
N ASP A 265 12.46 -1.73 -0.51
CA ASP A 265 13.47 -2.70 -0.89
C ASP A 265 12.83 -4.02 -1.29
N ASN A 266 13.41 -4.71 -2.26
CA ASN A 266 12.84 -5.89 -2.90
C ASN A 266 11.38 -5.66 -3.29
N LYS A 267 11.15 -4.58 -4.03
CA LYS A 267 9.81 -4.12 -4.40
C LYS A 267 9.02 -5.21 -5.11
N PHE A 268 7.81 -5.51 -4.62
CA PHE A 268 6.95 -6.63 -5.05
C PHE A 268 7.56 -8.02 -4.83
N GLY A 269 8.61 -8.13 -4.03
CA GLY A 269 9.38 -9.35 -3.82
C GLY A 269 10.52 -9.53 -4.84
N ASP A 270 10.64 -8.67 -5.84
CA ASP A 270 11.73 -8.73 -6.81
C ASP A 270 13.07 -8.42 -6.15
N PRO A 271 14.09 -9.27 -6.32
CA PRO A 271 15.37 -9.08 -5.66
C PRO A 271 16.05 -7.76 -6.03
N THR A 272 16.53 -7.05 -5.02
CA THR A 272 17.44 -5.92 -5.21
C THR A 272 18.85 -6.43 -5.43
N TYR A 273 19.49 -6.05 -6.53
CA TYR A 273 20.86 -6.41 -6.86
C TYR A 273 21.80 -5.23 -6.66
N ALA A 274 23.00 -5.49 -6.15
CA ALA A 274 24.00 -4.45 -5.91
C ALA A 274 24.53 -3.84 -7.22
N THR A 275 24.64 -4.66 -8.29
CA THR A 275 25.12 -4.21 -9.60
C THR A 275 24.25 -4.77 -10.73
N LYS A 276 24.34 -4.12 -11.91
CA LYS A 276 23.71 -4.63 -13.13
C LYS A 276 24.27 -5.99 -13.56
N ALA A 277 25.56 -6.25 -13.28
CA ALA A 277 26.22 -7.52 -13.58
C ALA A 277 25.57 -8.66 -12.75
N ASP A 278 25.32 -8.44 -11.45
CA ASP A 278 24.67 -9.41 -10.58
C ASP A 278 23.25 -9.73 -11.03
N ALA A 279 22.49 -8.69 -11.43
CA ALA A 279 21.15 -8.86 -11.99
C ALA A 279 21.16 -9.66 -13.28
N THR A 280 22.12 -9.40 -14.19
CA THR A 280 22.27 -10.15 -15.43
C THR A 280 22.67 -11.61 -15.17
N ALA A 281 23.58 -11.85 -14.25
CA ALA A 281 24.04 -13.20 -13.87
C ALA A 281 22.90 -14.04 -13.26
N SER A 282 21.95 -13.41 -12.56
CA SER A 282 20.77 -14.08 -12.00
C SER A 282 19.71 -14.44 -13.05
N GLY A 283 19.86 -13.99 -14.29
CA GLY A 283 18.92 -14.24 -15.38
C GLY A 283 17.68 -13.36 -15.38
N THR A 284 17.67 -12.28 -14.60
CA THR A 284 16.54 -11.34 -14.49
C THR A 284 16.53 -10.28 -15.60
N GLY A 285 17.19 -10.53 -16.71
CA GLY A 285 16.97 -9.78 -17.95
C GLY A 285 17.26 -8.27 -17.91
N GLY A 286 18.32 -7.84 -17.21
CA GLY A 286 18.69 -6.43 -17.12
C GLY A 286 18.10 -5.73 -15.91
N GLY A 287 17.74 -6.51 -14.91
CA GLY A 287 17.24 -6.04 -13.63
C GLY A 287 18.14 -4.97 -13.03
N VAL A 288 17.56 -3.84 -12.79
CA VAL A 288 18.15 -2.74 -12.09
C VAL A 288 17.49 -2.70 -10.74
N ASN A 289 18.20 -2.24 -9.79
CA ASN A 289 17.89 -2.14 -8.39
C ASN A 289 16.43 -1.65 -8.15
N PRO A 290 15.45 -2.51 -7.81
CA PRO A 290 14.08 -2.09 -7.53
C PRO A 290 13.93 -1.46 -6.14
N LYS A 291 14.95 -0.75 -5.67
CA LYS A 291 14.99 -0.10 -4.38
C LYS A 291 14.65 1.36 -4.50
N THR A 292 13.53 1.76 -3.93
CA THR A 292 13.16 3.17 -3.78
C THR A 292 13.77 3.74 -2.51
N THR A 293 14.38 4.91 -2.62
CA THR A 293 14.73 5.81 -1.50
C THR A 293 14.35 7.21 -1.96
N CYS A 294 13.17 7.67 -1.53
CA CYS A 294 12.56 8.89 -2.06
C CYS A 294 12.15 9.83 -0.94
N VAL A 295 12.61 11.08 -1.01
CA VAL A 295 12.06 12.18 -0.21
C VAL A 295 10.90 12.79 -0.98
N MET A 296 9.82 13.12 -0.29
CA MET A 296 8.59 13.65 -0.86
C MET A 296 8.18 14.95 -0.18
N ALA A 297 7.51 15.82 -0.92
CA ALA A 297 6.63 16.84 -0.34
C ALA A 297 5.24 16.25 -0.18
N ALA A 298 4.58 16.57 0.93
CA ALA A 298 3.24 16.09 1.24
C ALA A 298 2.31 17.22 1.69
N LEU A 299 1.06 17.16 1.24
CA LEU A 299 -0.06 18.01 1.64
C LEU A 299 -1.24 17.11 1.97
N GLU A 300 -1.99 17.41 3.02
CA GLU A 300 -3.26 16.77 3.34
C GLU A 300 -4.29 17.78 3.79
N ILE A 301 -5.53 17.53 3.39
CA ILE A 301 -6.71 18.33 3.78
C ILE A 301 -7.70 17.36 4.42
N HIS A 302 -8.06 17.62 5.67
CA HIS A 302 -8.97 16.82 6.48
C HIS A 302 -10.35 17.47 6.59
N PHE A 303 -11.42 16.68 6.53
CA PHE A 303 -12.81 17.13 6.58
C PHE A 303 -13.79 16.09 7.14
#